data_7be6f385a582ac950fe16db574a7e979
#
_entry.id   7be6f385a582ac950fe16db574a7e979
#
_cell.length_a   1.000
_cell.length_b   1.000
_cell.length_c   1.000
_cell.angle_alpha   90.00
_cell.angle_beta   90.00
_cell.angle_gamma   90.00
#
_symmetry.space_group_name_H-M   'P 1'
#
loop_
_entity.id
_entity.type
_entity.pdbx_description
1 polymer ?
#
loop_
_entity_poly.entity_id
_entity_poly.type
_entity_poly.pdbx_seq_one_letter_code
_entity_poly.pdbx_strand_id
1 'polypeptide(L)'
;MKNTIILLLLPFFVLSQEVLIKQLPDNINTNSAELNFVQINDSTAYFTVVTEKEGKLESNIYTTTFTNEEWGKKKYAEYNSDLFNTANIFFLEGGRTFLTACNNEMLDCKIVYLERHTKQGFSDIPVLSSDKSLSTQAFVSQHNSQRVLYFVSDRTGGFGGLDIWLSIIDVNGNFGVPINAGDKINSPADEITPFYNKFDGLMYFASNKKEGIGGFDIYSAEGSLNLWKEPKNVQELNTNQDDLYPTFYDENNGYLTSNRNGAKFESIEYCCNDIFSFQYSEASLDTITTSSEIHDYLPLNLYFHNDEPDSRTMNITTNKTYKEAYISYFMMKADYEKQNPALNNFFEDILQQNFNTLNKVLDMLLFDLSNGNNMELQIRGYASPLHNPQYNQNLSQRRISSVINYLTQIKNGAFQDYISSRKLTITELPFGESNASEKVSDNANDKKNSVYSIEAMLERKIEIVDVILKE
;
A
#
# COMPACT_ATOMS: atom_id res chain seq x y z
N MET A 1 -29.75 40.66 -31.16
CA MET A 1 -28.48 39.99 -31.37
C MET A 1 -28.38 38.89 -30.30
N LYS A 2 -28.49 37.63 -30.70
CA LYS A 2 -28.38 36.47 -29.78
C LYS A 2 -26.93 36.05 -29.76
N ASN A 3 -26.26 36.18 -28.63
CA ASN A 3 -24.91 35.65 -28.42
C ASN A 3 -24.99 34.13 -28.20
N THR A 4 -24.53 33.38 -29.15
CA THR A 4 -24.37 31.92 -29.03
C THR A 4 -23.00 31.71 -28.39
N ILE A 5 -23.01 31.21 -27.14
CA ILE A 5 -21.78 30.72 -26.43
C ILE A 5 -21.50 29.33 -26.99
N ILE A 6 -20.42 29.19 -27.75
CA ILE A 6 -19.90 27.90 -28.17
C ILE A 6 -19.04 27.38 -27.02
N LEU A 7 -19.53 26.37 -26.31
CA LEU A 7 -18.79 25.61 -25.30
C LEU A 7 -17.83 24.65 -26.05
N LEU A 8 -16.55 24.99 -26.12
CA LEU A 8 -15.52 24.10 -26.61
C LEU A 8 -15.28 23.01 -25.54
N LEU A 9 -15.84 21.84 -25.76
CA LEU A 9 -15.45 20.62 -25.06
C LEU A 9 -14.06 20.22 -25.53
N LEU A 10 -13.03 20.54 -24.76
CA LEU A 10 -11.70 19.98 -24.93
C LEU A 10 -11.76 18.50 -24.48
N PRO A 11 -11.27 17.55 -25.30
CA PRO A 11 -11.20 16.16 -24.85
C PRO A 11 -10.18 16.08 -23.71
N PHE A 12 -10.62 15.63 -22.55
CA PHE A 12 -9.74 15.17 -21.49
C PHE A 12 -9.03 13.90 -21.99
N PHE A 13 -7.79 14.04 -22.41
CA PHE A 13 -6.90 12.90 -22.56
C PHE A 13 -6.50 12.45 -21.14
N VAL A 14 -7.13 11.40 -20.67
CA VAL A 14 -6.59 10.61 -19.57
C VAL A 14 -5.35 9.91 -20.14
N LEU A 15 -4.16 10.42 -19.84
CA LEU A 15 -2.92 9.71 -20.10
C LEU A 15 -2.91 8.47 -19.22
N SER A 16 -3.19 7.30 -19.80
CA SER A 16 -2.93 6.04 -19.14
C SER A 16 -1.42 5.88 -19.01
N GLN A 17 -0.93 5.61 -17.82
CA GLN A 17 0.46 5.26 -17.58
C GLN A 17 0.76 4.00 -18.43
N GLU A 18 1.74 4.08 -19.33
CA GLU A 18 2.12 2.91 -20.14
C GLU A 18 2.74 1.85 -19.22
N VAL A 19 2.23 0.64 -19.30
CA VAL A 19 2.78 -0.51 -18.60
C VAL A 19 3.36 -1.50 -19.61
N LEU A 20 4.61 -1.90 -19.38
CA LEU A 20 5.26 -2.95 -20.16
C LEU A 20 5.06 -4.28 -19.44
N ILE A 21 4.34 -5.20 -20.05
CA ILE A 21 4.10 -6.55 -19.52
C ILE A 21 4.89 -7.57 -20.32
N LYS A 22 5.66 -8.44 -19.66
CA LYS A 22 6.47 -9.49 -20.28
C LYS A 22 6.24 -10.82 -19.57
N GLN A 23 6.01 -11.87 -20.34
CA GLN A 23 6.00 -13.24 -19.85
C GLN A 23 7.38 -13.63 -19.32
N LEU A 24 7.46 -14.29 -18.17
CA LEU A 24 8.71 -14.84 -17.68
C LEU A 24 9.17 -16.02 -18.55
N PRO A 25 10.50 -16.31 -18.58
CA PRO A 25 11.06 -17.30 -19.51
C PRO A 25 10.64 -18.74 -19.19
N ASP A 26 10.93 -19.65 -20.14
CA ASP A 26 10.58 -21.08 -20.11
C ASP A 26 11.15 -21.89 -18.95
N ASN A 27 12.18 -21.39 -18.30
CA ASN A 27 12.73 -21.98 -17.08
C ASN A 27 11.91 -21.66 -15.81
N ILE A 28 10.94 -20.75 -15.90
CA ILE A 28 9.93 -20.43 -14.89
C ILE A 28 8.58 -20.96 -15.37
N ASN A 29 8.03 -20.40 -16.45
CA ASN A 29 6.75 -20.79 -17.02
C ASN A 29 6.89 -22.08 -17.84
N THR A 30 6.03 -23.04 -17.56
CA THR A 30 6.04 -24.35 -18.21
C THR A 30 4.63 -24.66 -18.72
N ASN A 31 4.34 -25.92 -19.08
CA ASN A 31 2.98 -26.33 -19.40
C ASN A 31 2.10 -26.56 -18.16
N SER A 32 2.64 -26.36 -16.96
CA SER A 32 1.89 -26.36 -15.70
C SER A 32 1.34 -24.98 -15.42
N ALA A 33 0.54 -24.81 -14.36
CA ALA A 33 0.14 -23.48 -13.90
C ALA A 33 1.17 -22.94 -12.90
N GLU A 34 1.77 -21.81 -13.18
CA GLU A 34 2.67 -21.08 -12.29
C GLU A 34 1.94 -19.87 -11.69
N LEU A 35 1.95 -19.76 -10.35
CA LEU A 35 1.13 -18.81 -9.60
C LEU A 35 1.96 -18.08 -8.54
N ASN A 36 1.54 -16.85 -8.19
CA ASN A 36 2.01 -16.14 -6.99
C ASN A 36 3.53 -15.98 -6.92
N PHE A 37 4.13 -15.26 -7.86
CA PHE A 37 5.57 -14.99 -7.87
C PHE A 37 5.93 -13.91 -6.86
N VAL A 38 6.68 -14.28 -5.82
CA VAL A 38 7.09 -13.42 -4.71
C VAL A 38 8.59 -13.24 -4.73
N GLN A 39 9.06 -12.09 -5.18
CA GLN A 39 10.46 -11.71 -5.11
C GLN A 39 10.76 -11.20 -3.69
N ILE A 40 11.71 -11.85 -3.00
CA ILE A 40 12.05 -11.53 -1.61
C ILE A 40 13.29 -10.64 -1.46
N ASN A 41 14.11 -10.57 -2.50
CA ASN A 41 15.28 -9.70 -2.64
C ASN A 41 15.70 -9.65 -4.11
N ASP A 42 16.77 -8.91 -4.43
CA ASP A 42 17.24 -8.68 -5.80
C ASP A 42 17.59 -9.97 -6.57
N SER A 43 17.78 -11.09 -5.88
CA SER A 43 18.27 -12.32 -6.51
C SER A 43 17.42 -13.56 -6.25
N THR A 44 16.36 -13.48 -5.45
CA THR A 44 15.62 -14.69 -5.04
C THR A 44 14.13 -14.47 -5.10
N ALA A 45 13.42 -15.40 -5.72
CA ALA A 45 11.98 -15.45 -5.74
C ALA A 45 11.44 -16.86 -5.46
N TYR A 46 10.19 -16.89 -5.00
CA TYR A 46 9.42 -18.10 -4.76
C TYR A 46 8.08 -17.99 -5.48
N PHE A 47 7.55 -19.14 -5.90
CA PHE A 47 6.26 -19.22 -6.58
C PHE A 47 5.65 -20.62 -6.45
N THR A 48 4.36 -20.73 -6.71
CA THR A 48 3.63 -21.97 -6.69
C THR A 48 3.58 -22.56 -8.09
N VAL A 49 3.75 -23.87 -8.22
CA VAL A 49 3.50 -24.62 -9.45
C VAL A 49 2.42 -25.65 -9.17
N VAL A 50 1.36 -25.63 -9.96
CA VAL A 50 0.28 -26.63 -9.94
C VAL A 50 0.42 -27.55 -11.13
N THR A 51 0.54 -28.83 -10.86
CA THR A 51 0.66 -29.90 -11.88
C THR A 51 -0.47 -30.89 -11.74
N GLU A 52 -0.87 -31.50 -12.82
CA GLU A 52 -1.76 -32.64 -12.81
C GLU A 52 -0.96 -33.95 -12.88
N LYS A 53 -1.25 -34.87 -11.99
CA LYS A 53 -0.72 -36.20 -12.00
C LYS A 53 -1.84 -37.21 -11.77
N GLU A 54 -2.04 -38.13 -12.71
CA GLU A 54 -3.03 -39.20 -12.61
C GLU A 54 -4.46 -38.68 -12.29
N GLY A 55 -4.84 -37.51 -12.86
CA GLY A 55 -6.14 -36.87 -12.64
C GLY A 55 -6.28 -36.17 -11.31
N LYS A 56 -5.17 -35.94 -10.58
CA LYS A 56 -5.13 -35.16 -9.33
C LYS A 56 -4.24 -33.94 -9.49
N LEU A 57 -4.68 -32.82 -8.93
CA LEU A 57 -3.89 -31.63 -8.85
C LEU A 57 -2.91 -31.71 -7.68
N GLU A 58 -1.65 -31.44 -7.93
CA GLU A 58 -0.59 -31.32 -6.94
C GLU A 58 -0.02 -29.89 -7.01
N SER A 59 0.06 -29.20 -5.88
CA SER A 59 0.70 -27.89 -5.81
C SER A 59 1.95 -27.95 -4.92
N ASN A 60 3.01 -27.29 -5.40
CA ASN A 60 4.28 -27.22 -4.70
C ASN A 60 4.92 -25.84 -4.88
N ILE A 61 5.68 -25.42 -3.90
CA ILE A 61 6.44 -24.17 -3.92
C ILE A 61 7.81 -24.41 -4.56
N TYR A 62 8.16 -23.56 -5.50
CA TYR A 62 9.48 -23.54 -6.14
C TYR A 62 10.20 -22.23 -5.83
N THR A 63 11.51 -22.25 -5.95
CA THR A 63 12.38 -21.08 -5.84
C THR A 63 13.22 -20.94 -7.10
N THR A 64 13.60 -19.71 -7.40
CA THR A 64 14.53 -19.39 -8.49
C THR A 64 15.49 -18.29 -8.05
N THR A 65 16.61 -18.15 -8.75
CA THR A 65 17.60 -17.12 -8.50
C THR A 65 17.82 -16.27 -9.74
N PHE A 66 17.90 -14.95 -9.55
CA PHE A 66 18.20 -14.00 -10.60
C PHE A 66 19.70 -13.85 -10.74
N THR A 67 20.25 -14.16 -11.91
CA THR A 67 21.67 -14.04 -12.23
C THR A 67 21.83 -13.70 -13.70
N ASN A 68 22.83 -12.89 -14.05
CA ASN A 68 23.08 -12.46 -15.43
C ASN A 68 21.85 -11.85 -16.12
N GLU A 69 21.09 -11.03 -15.39
CA GLU A 69 19.87 -10.35 -15.87
C GLU A 69 18.70 -11.28 -16.23
N GLU A 70 18.73 -12.55 -15.80
CA GLU A 70 17.68 -13.52 -16.04
C GLU A 70 17.34 -14.36 -14.80
N TRP A 71 16.08 -14.77 -14.68
CA TRP A 71 15.65 -15.77 -13.72
C TRP A 71 16.13 -17.16 -14.13
N GLY A 72 16.83 -17.83 -13.22
CA GLY A 72 17.37 -19.17 -13.44
C GLY A 72 16.30 -20.26 -13.41
N LYS A 73 16.71 -21.51 -13.63
CA LYS A 73 15.81 -22.67 -13.60
C LYS A 73 15.20 -22.86 -12.22
N LYS A 74 13.87 -23.08 -12.17
CA LYS A 74 13.13 -23.35 -10.93
C LYS A 74 13.64 -24.59 -10.21
N LYS A 75 13.68 -24.52 -8.87
CA LYS A 75 14.08 -25.61 -7.97
C LYS A 75 12.98 -25.84 -6.95
N TYR A 76 12.78 -27.09 -6.58
CA TYR A 76 11.86 -27.46 -5.49
C TYR A 76 12.28 -26.78 -4.19
N ALA A 77 11.37 -26.06 -3.56
CA ALA A 77 11.69 -25.29 -2.35
C ALA A 77 11.60 -26.15 -1.09
N GLU A 78 12.31 -25.75 -0.05
CA GLU A 78 12.32 -26.43 1.26
C GLU A 78 11.01 -26.30 2.06
N TYR A 79 10.06 -25.49 1.58
CA TYR A 79 8.77 -25.24 2.23
C TYR A 79 7.67 -26.22 1.85
N ASN A 80 7.99 -27.25 1.08
CA ASN A 80 7.04 -28.29 0.67
C ASN A 80 6.88 -29.39 1.74
N SER A 81 5.81 -30.14 1.62
CA SER A 81 5.49 -31.25 2.52
C SER A 81 5.10 -32.51 1.73
N ASP A 82 5.49 -33.66 2.22
CA ASP A 82 5.04 -34.96 1.69
C ASP A 82 3.62 -35.32 2.14
N LEU A 83 3.03 -34.56 3.06
CA LEU A 83 1.74 -34.85 3.69
C LEU A 83 0.58 -34.06 3.10
N PHE A 84 0.86 -32.92 2.47
CA PHE A 84 -0.15 -32.00 1.94
C PHE A 84 0.43 -31.14 0.82
N ASN A 85 -0.44 -30.67 -0.05
CA ASN A 85 -0.13 -29.68 -1.07
C ASN A 85 0.23 -28.34 -0.45
N THR A 86 1.23 -27.65 -0.99
CA THR A 86 1.67 -26.34 -0.52
C THR A 86 1.54 -25.28 -1.61
N ALA A 87 1.07 -24.10 -1.24
CA ALA A 87 0.88 -22.98 -2.18
C ALA A 87 0.99 -21.62 -1.48
N ASN A 88 1.03 -20.55 -2.27
CA ASN A 88 0.83 -19.16 -1.84
C ASN A 88 1.75 -18.75 -0.67
N ILE A 89 3.05 -18.90 -0.88
CA ILE A 89 4.05 -18.52 0.14
C ILE A 89 4.16 -17.01 0.30
N PHE A 90 4.26 -16.55 1.54
CA PHE A 90 4.52 -15.15 1.89
C PHE A 90 5.56 -15.08 3.01
N PHE A 91 6.52 -14.17 2.88
CA PHE A 91 7.60 -13.96 3.86
C PHE A 91 7.37 -12.66 4.63
N LEU A 92 7.13 -12.77 5.93
CA LEU A 92 7.11 -11.61 6.81
C LEU A 92 8.54 -11.21 7.19
N GLU A 93 8.90 -9.97 6.93
CA GLU A 93 10.24 -9.45 7.24
C GLU A 93 10.59 -9.65 8.73
N GLY A 94 11.75 -10.25 8.98
CA GLY A 94 12.24 -10.54 10.34
C GLY A 94 11.47 -11.63 11.11
N GLY A 95 10.51 -12.34 10.47
CA GLY A 95 9.59 -13.21 11.21
C GLY A 95 9.18 -14.49 10.52
N ARG A 96 7.90 -14.70 10.43
CA ARG A 96 7.25 -15.93 9.99
C ARG A 96 7.20 -16.05 8.48
N THR A 97 7.22 -17.28 7.99
CA THR A 97 6.85 -17.60 6.60
C THR A 97 5.46 -18.23 6.62
N PHE A 98 4.52 -17.67 5.89
CA PHE A 98 3.15 -18.17 5.75
C PHE A 98 3.00 -18.89 4.43
N LEU A 99 2.17 -19.93 4.42
CA LEU A 99 1.78 -20.63 3.20
C LEU A 99 0.40 -21.29 3.36
N THR A 100 -0.19 -21.64 2.24
CA THR A 100 -1.40 -22.44 2.20
C THR A 100 -1.02 -23.93 2.20
N ALA A 101 -1.64 -24.71 3.07
CA ALA A 101 -1.54 -26.16 3.13
C ALA A 101 -2.91 -26.78 2.83
N CYS A 102 -3.00 -27.59 1.77
CA CYS A 102 -4.25 -28.24 1.33
C CYS A 102 -4.14 -29.75 1.42
N ASN A 103 -5.26 -30.43 1.67
CA ASN A 103 -5.32 -31.88 1.52
C ASN A 103 -5.05 -32.33 0.07
N ASN A 104 -4.90 -33.63 -0.16
CA ASN A 104 -4.56 -34.16 -1.48
C ASN A 104 -5.66 -33.96 -2.56
N GLU A 105 -6.86 -33.54 -2.15
CA GLU A 105 -7.96 -33.22 -3.04
C GLU A 105 -8.09 -31.70 -3.28
N MET A 106 -7.24 -30.90 -2.61
CA MET A 106 -7.24 -29.44 -2.62
C MET A 106 -8.58 -28.77 -2.21
N LEU A 107 -9.42 -29.52 -1.48
CA LEU A 107 -10.73 -29.08 -1.03
C LEU A 107 -10.72 -28.54 0.40
N ASP A 108 -9.74 -28.95 1.21
CA ASP A 108 -9.57 -28.51 2.60
C ASP A 108 -8.21 -27.83 2.70
N CYS A 109 -8.22 -26.52 2.71
CA CYS A 109 -7.03 -25.68 2.73
C CYS A 109 -7.00 -24.79 3.96
N LYS A 110 -5.85 -24.70 4.59
CA LYS A 110 -5.61 -23.82 5.74
C LYS A 110 -4.32 -23.05 5.60
N ILE A 111 -4.24 -21.91 6.28
CA ILE A 111 -3.00 -21.15 6.40
C ILE A 111 -2.19 -21.74 7.55
N VAL A 112 -0.93 -22.05 7.25
CA VAL A 112 0.07 -22.47 8.22
C VAL A 112 1.27 -21.54 8.17
N TYR A 113 2.09 -21.53 9.22
CA TYR A 113 3.30 -20.73 9.24
C TYR A 113 4.49 -21.49 9.83
N LEU A 114 5.69 -21.04 9.48
CA LEU A 114 6.96 -21.47 10.09
C LEU A 114 7.57 -20.26 10.80
N GLU A 115 8.09 -20.48 12.00
CA GLU A 115 8.93 -19.49 12.68
C GLU A 115 10.34 -19.50 12.07
N ARG A 116 10.88 -18.33 11.77
CA ARG A 116 12.27 -18.18 11.34
C ARG A 116 13.18 -18.72 12.44
N HIS A 117 14.09 -19.61 12.12
CA HIS A 117 15.06 -20.21 13.05
C HIS A 117 14.56 -21.41 13.89
N THR A 118 13.36 -21.89 13.70
CA THR A 118 12.95 -23.15 14.33
C THR A 118 13.02 -24.28 13.31
N LYS A 119 13.57 -25.44 13.74
CA LYS A 119 13.45 -26.69 12.99
C LYS A 119 12.11 -27.39 13.27
N GLN A 120 11.18 -26.68 13.90
CA GLN A 120 9.82 -27.16 14.12
C GLN A 120 9.06 -27.12 12.78
N GLY A 121 8.20 -28.08 12.55
CA GLY A 121 7.35 -28.13 11.37
C GLY A 121 6.32 -27.00 11.33
N PHE A 122 5.42 -27.07 10.37
CA PHE A 122 4.36 -26.08 10.19
C PHE A 122 3.46 -25.96 11.44
N SER A 123 3.15 -24.73 11.79
CA SER A 123 2.24 -24.38 12.88
C SER A 123 0.89 -23.93 12.33
N ASP A 124 -0.19 -24.46 12.89
CA ASP A 124 -1.56 -24.04 12.57
C ASP A 124 -1.89 -22.68 13.20
N ILE A 125 -2.90 -22.02 12.64
CA ILE A 125 -3.53 -20.82 13.21
C ILE A 125 -4.97 -21.18 13.63
N PRO A 126 -5.19 -21.68 14.85
CA PRO A 126 -6.48 -22.27 15.25
C PRO A 126 -7.68 -21.33 15.08
N VAL A 127 -7.49 -20.01 15.30
CA VAL A 127 -8.55 -19.02 15.17
C VAL A 127 -9.02 -18.84 13.71
N LEU A 128 -8.19 -19.18 12.73
CA LEU A 128 -8.56 -19.15 11.32
C LEU A 128 -9.21 -20.45 10.83
N SER A 129 -9.00 -21.56 11.55
CA SER A 129 -9.45 -22.90 11.14
C SER A 129 -10.61 -23.43 11.99
N SER A 130 -11.18 -22.60 12.86
CA SER A 130 -12.16 -23.04 13.87
C SER A 130 -13.53 -23.44 13.30
N ASP A 131 -13.88 -22.96 12.12
CA ASP A 131 -15.21 -23.13 11.48
C ASP A 131 -15.21 -24.11 10.30
N LYS A 132 -14.09 -24.78 10.05
CA LYS A 132 -13.87 -25.70 8.91
C LYS A 132 -13.99 -25.05 7.54
N SER A 133 -13.97 -23.74 7.47
CA SER A 133 -13.93 -23.02 6.21
C SER A 133 -12.53 -23.07 5.60
N LEU A 134 -12.47 -22.97 4.29
CA LEU A 134 -11.22 -22.78 3.55
C LEU A 134 -10.55 -21.48 4.00
N SER A 135 -9.23 -21.51 4.19
CA SER A 135 -8.41 -20.33 4.43
C SER A 135 -7.11 -20.43 3.62
N THR A 136 -6.86 -19.46 2.76
CA THR A 136 -5.76 -19.50 1.77
C THR A 136 -5.22 -18.11 1.47
N GLN A 137 -4.14 -18.03 0.68
CA GLN A 137 -3.59 -16.80 0.09
C GLN A 137 -3.30 -15.72 1.14
N ALA A 138 -2.50 -16.10 2.14
CA ALA A 138 -2.09 -15.22 3.23
C ALA A 138 -1.16 -14.11 2.74
N PHE A 139 -1.45 -12.88 3.15
CA PHE A 139 -0.57 -11.72 3.00
C PHE A 139 -0.55 -10.93 4.30
N VAL A 140 0.63 -10.57 4.80
CA VAL A 140 0.74 -9.74 6.02
C VAL A 140 1.23 -8.35 5.65
N SER A 141 0.41 -7.35 5.93
CA SER A 141 0.81 -5.95 5.87
C SER A 141 1.17 -5.43 7.26
N GLN A 142 1.99 -4.39 7.29
CA GLN A 142 2.31 -3.67 8.52
C GLN A 142 1.81 -2.23 8.40
N HIS A 143 0.81 -1.90 9.24
CA HIS A 143 0.28 -0.56 9.36
C HIS A 143 0.65 -0.01 10.75
N ASN A 144 1.46 1.06 10.82
CA ASN A 144 1.75 1.78 12.09
C ASN A 144 2.11 0.88 13.28
N SER A 145 3.05 -0.03 13.12
CA SER A 145 3.43 -1.05 14.11
C SER A 145 2.37 -2.12 14.36
N GLN A 146 1.20 -2.05 13.73
CA GLN A 146 0.19 -3.11 13.75
C GLN A 146 0.35 -4.01 12.52
N ARG A 147 0.46 -5.30 12.75
CA ARG A 147 0.49 -6.30 11.67
C ARG A 147 -0.91 -6.82 11.42
N VAL A 148 -1.27 -6.90 10.14
CA VAL A 148 -2.57 -7.39 9.69
C VAL A 148 -2.35 -8.51 8.69
N LEU A 149 -2.85 -9.69 9.01
CA LEU A 149 -2.91 -10.81 8.08
C LEU A 149 -4.19 -10.68 7.26
N TYR A 150 -4.08 -10.43 5.97
CA TYR A 150 -5.16 -10.58 5.00
C TYR A 150 -5.13 -11.97 4.41
N PHE A 151 -6.30 -12.54 4.16
CA PHE A 151 -6.42 -13.89 3.62
C PHE A 151 -7.78 -14.11 2.97
N VAL A 152 -7.89 -15.15 2.16
CA VAL A 152 -9.12 -15.53 1.46
C VAL A 152 -9.82 -16.67 2.19
N SER A 153 -11.14 -16.58 2.31
CA SER A 153 -11.94 -17.62 2.97
C SER A 153 -13.40 -17.60 2.50
N ASP A 154 -14.03 -18.78 2.48
CA ASP A 154 -15.45 -19.01 2.24
C ASP A 154 -16.29 -19.06 3.54
N ARG A 155 -15.74 -18.55 4.65
CA ARG A 155 -16.38 -18.59 5.96
C ARG A 155 -17.71 -17.87 6.02
N THR A 156 -18.60 -18.37 6.87
CA THR A 156 -19.91 -17.76 7.11
C THR A 156 -19.80 -16.29 7.53
N GLY A 157 -20.64 -15.44 6.95
CA GLY A 157 -20.66 -13.99 7.21
C GLY A 157 -19.92 -13.18 6.15
N GLY A 158 -19.51 -13.82 5.05
CA GLY A 158 -19.03 -13.16 3.84
C GLY A 158 -20.14 -12.56 2.97
N PHE A 159 -19.76 -11.98 1.85
CA PHE A 159 -20.63 -11.36 0.86
C PHE A 159 -20.83 -12.26 -0.37
N GLY A 160 -19.82 -13.06 -0.73
CA GLY A 160 -19.79 -13.90 -1.91
C GLY A 160 -19.42 -15.36 -1.61
N GLY A 161 -18.73 -15.98 -2.56
CA GLY A 161 -18.15 -17.33 -2.40
C GLY A 161 -16.85 -17.26 -1.61
N LEU A 162 -15.83 -16.67 -2.22
CA LEU A 162 -14.53 -16.40 -1.59
C LEU A 162 -14.40 -14.91 -1.30
N ASP A 163 -14.24 -14.56 -0.05
CA ASP A 163 -14.07 -13.19 0.40
C ASP A 163 -12.66 -12.97 0.96
N ILE A 164 -12.20 -11.73 0.94
CA ILE A 164 -11.00 -11.29 1.66
C ILE A 164 -11.39 -10.98 3.11
N TRP A 165 -10.66 -11.59 4.02
CA TRP A 165 -10.77 -11.43 5.47
C TRP A 165 -9.46 -10.91 6.04
N LEU A 166 -9.50 -10.41 7.27
CA LEU A 166 -8.31 -9.98 7.98
C LEU A 166 -8.28 -10.50 9.42
N SER A 167 -7.08 -10.69 9.94
CA SER A 167 -6.81 -10.97 11.36
C SER A 167 -5.70 -10.05 11.84
N ILE A 168 -5.93 -9.35 12.93
CA ILE A 168 -4.93 -8.47 13.56
C ILE A 168 -3.94 -9.33 14.31
N ILE A 169 -2.64 -9.12 14.09
CA ILE A 169 -1.57 -9.79 14.84
C ILE A 169 -1.12 -8.85 15.96
N ASP A 170 -1.25 -9.31 17.20
CA ASP A 170 -0.85 -8.53 18.38
C ASP A 170 0.69 -8.43 18.54
N VAL A 171 1.14 -7.64 19.50
CA VAL A 171 2.58 -7.44 19.78
C VAL A 171 3.30 -8.72 20.21
N ASN A 172 2.57 -9.73 20.68
CA ASN A 172 3.09 -11.05 21.08
C ASN A 172 3.07 -12.04 19.90
N GLY A 173 2.53 -11.63 18.74
CA GLY A 173 2.40 -12.46 17.55
C GLY A 173 1.18 -13.39 17.54
N ASN A 174 0.18 -13.15 18.39
CA ASN A 174 -1.08 -13.89 18.39
C ASN A 174 -2.05 -13.31 17.36
N PHE A 175 -2.86 -14.20 16.75
CA PHE A 175 -3.84 -13.84 15.74
C PHE A 175 -5.20 -13.54 16.40
N GLY A 176 -5.79 -12.43 16.01
CA GLY A 176 -7.13 -12.03 16.40
C GLY A 176 -8.23 -12.79 15.65
N VAL A 177 -9.47 -12.63 16.10
CA VAL A 177 -10.65 -13.18 15.42
C VAL A 177 -10.74 -12.59 14.01
N PRO A 178 -11.04 -13.42 12.98
CA PRO A 178 -11.24 -12.94 11.62
C PRO A 178 -12.33 -11.88 11.50
N ILE A 179 -12.04 -10.83 10.73
CA ILE A 179 -12.94 -9.74 10.39
C ILE A 179 -13.06 -9.69 8.87
N ASN A 180 -14.28 -9.61 8.33
CA ASN A 180 -14.47 -9.43 6.89
C ASN A 180 -13.91 -8.06 6.44
N ALA A 181 -13.24 -7.99 5.29
CA ALA A 181 -12.67 -6.75 4.78
C ALA A 181 -13.73 -5.70 4.37
N GLY A 182 -15.01 -6.07 4.36
CA GLY A 182 -16.13 -5.16 4.13
C GLY A 182 -16.62 -5.11 2.69
N ASP A 183 -17.76 -4.46 2.49
CA ASP A 183 -18.54 -4.42 1.25
C ASP A 183 -17.90 -3.59 0.12
N LYS A 184 -16.82 -2.91 0.38
CA LYS A 184 -16.03 -2.22 -0.66
C LYS A 184 -15.04 -3.16 -1.32
N ILE A 185 -14.42 -4.03 -0.55
CA ILE A 185 -13.51 -5.05 -1.10
C ILE A 185 -14.32 -6.24 -1.60
N ASN A 186 -15.20 -6.79 -0.74
CA ASN A 186 -15.95 -8.00 -1.01
C ASN A 186 -17.30 -7.71 -1.66
N SER A 187 -17.72 -8.59 -2.56
CA SER A 187 -18.94 -8.51 -3.34
C SER A 187 -19.67 -9.88 -3.36
N PRO A 188 -20.81 -10.04 -4.03
CA PRO A 188 -21.39 -11.36 -4.28
C PRO A 188 -20.57 -12.28 -5.20
N ALA A 189 -19.47 -11.81 -5.76
CA ALA A 189 -18.50 -12.56 -6.54
C ALA A 189 -17.42 -13.20 -5.65
N ASP A 190 -16.30 -13.63 -6.21
CA ASP A 190 -15.13 -14.08 -5.48
C ASP A 190 -14.07 -12.99 -5.49
N GLU A 191 -13.55 -12.66 -4.32
CA GLU A 191 -12.42 -11.76 -4.14
C GLU A 191 -11.23 -12.54 -3.57
N ILE A 192 -10.13 -12.54 -4.32
CA ILE A 192 -8.95 -13.38 -4.04
C ILE A 192 -7.64 -12.63 -4.21
N THR A 193 -6.53 -13.26 -3.85
CA THR A 193 -5.15 -12.79 -4.05
C THR A 193 -4.85 -11.40 -3.48
N PRO A 194 -5.17 -11.14 -2.18
CA PRO A 194 -4.92 -9.85 -1.57
C PRO A 194 -3.43 -9.54 -1.48
N PHE A 195 -3.04 -8.33 -1.89
CA PHE A 195 -1.69 -7.79 -1.77
C PHE A 195 -1.75 -6.31 -1.41
N TYR A 196 -1.28 -5.95 -0.22
CA TYR A 196 -1.17 -4.55 0.16
C TYR A 196 0.19 -4.00 -0.26
N ASN A 197 0.18 -3.11 -1.25
CA ASN A 197 1.40 -2.51 -1.77
C ASN A 197 1.90 -1.40 -0.80
N LYS A 198 3.07 -1.62 -0.20
CA LYS A 198 3.68 -0.68 0.75
C LYS A 198 4.18 0.61 0.10
N PHE A 199 4.37 0.61 -1.23
CA PHE A 199 4.93 1.75 -1.95
C PHE A 199 3.87 2.83 -2.23
N ASP A 200 2.66 2.43 -2.63
CA ASP A 200 1.55 3.35 -2.92
C ASP A 200 0.46 3.37 -1.85
N GLY A 201 0.45 2.37 -0.96
CA GLY A 201 -0.52 2.25 0.13
C GLY A 201 -1.89 1.73 -0.30
N LEU A 202 -1.95 1.04 -1.45
CA LEU A 202 -3.18 0.45 -1.96
C LEU A 202 -3.25 -1.05 -1.68
N MET A 203 -4.46 -1.55 -1.44
CA MET A 203 -4.77 -2.97 -1.51
C MET A 203 -5.04 -3.35 -2.96
N TYR A 204 -4.27 -4.29 -3.49
CA TYR A 204 -4.53 -4.94 -4.76
C TYR A 204 -5.17 -6.31 -4.51
N PHE A 205 -6.14 -6.69 -5.32
CA PHE A 205 -6.81 -7.99 -5.23
C PHE A 205 -7.44 -8.33 -6.58
N ALA A 206 -7.77 -9.60 -6.80
CA ALA A 206 -8.51 -10.02 -7.97
C ALA A 206 -9.97 -10.30 -7.65
N SER A 207 -10.88 -9.96 -8.56
CA SER A 207 -12.30 -10.25 -8.45
C SER A 207 -12.91 -10.64 -9.80
N ASN A 208 -13.83 -11.62 -9.77
CA ASN A 208 -14.59 -12.05 -10.95
C ASN A 208 -15.98 -11.37 -11.04
N LYS A 209 -16.12 -10.18 -10.46
CA LYS A 209 -17.35 -9.41 -10.53
C LYS A 209 -17.70 -8.98 -11.96
N LYS A 210 -19.00 -8.86 -12.25
CA LYS A 210 -19.55 -8.67 -13.61
C LYS A 210 -19.10 -7.38 -14.33
N GLU A 211 -18.63 -6.40 -13.60
CA GLU A 211 -18.15 -5.12 -14.14
C GLU A 211 -16.69 -5.17 -14.58
N GLY A 212 -16.07 -6.37 -14.57
CA GLY A 212 -14.72 -6.63 -15.03
C GLY A 212 -14.56 -6.59 -16.54
N ILE A 213 -13.30 -6.70 -16.98
CA ILE A 213 -12.90 -6.80 -18.39
C ILE A 213 -12.83 -8.28 -18.82
N GLY A 214 -12.34 -9.13 -17.91
CA GLY A 214 -12.09 -10.55 -18.12
C GLY A 214 -12.87 -11.47 -17.19
N GLY A 215 -12.26 -12.59 -16.84
CA GLY A 215 -12.76 -13.49 -15.79
C GLY A 215 -12.46 -12.92 -14.42
N PHE A 216 -11.24 -13.12 -13.90
CA PHE A 216 -10.74 -12.38 -12.76
C PHE A 216 -9.95 -11.15 -13.25
N ASP A 217 -10.28 -10.00 -12.70
CA ASP A 217 -9.56 -8.76 -12.93
C ASP A 217 -8.88 -8.28 -11.65
N ILE A 218 -7.74 -7.63 -11.79
CA ILE A 218 -7.04 -6.94 -10.71
C ILE A 218 -7.73 -5.60 -10.43
N TYR A 219 -8.07 -5.37 -9.16
CA TYR A 219 -8.59 -4.11 -8.63
C TYR A 219 -7.62 -3.54 -7.60
N SER A 220 -7.67 -2.24 -7.41
CA SER A 220 -6.96 -1.55 -6.33
C SER A 220 -7.93 -0.73 -5.49
N ALA A 221 -7.73 -0.71 -4.17
CA ALA A 221 -8.53 0.08 -3.22
C ALA A 221 -7.64 0.79 -2.22
N GLU A 222 -7.97 2.04 -1.94
CA GLU A 222 -7.34 2.83 -0.90
C GLU A 222 -8.06 2.60 0.43
N GLY A 223 -7.28 2.43 1.51
CA GLY A 223 -7.84 2.19 2.83
C GLY A 223 -7.01 1.21 3.66
N SER A 224 -7.61 0.69 4.71
CA SER A 224 -7.01 -0.34 5.58
C SER A 224 -8.06 -1.06 6.42
N LEU A 225 -7.73 -2.25 6.90
CA LEU A 225 -8.61 -3.09 7.70
C LEU A 225 -9.93 -3.41 6.96
N ASN A 226 -11.04 -2.86 7.43
CA ASN A 226 -12.36 -2.97 6.82
C ASN A 226 -12.93 -1.62 6.37
N LEU A 227 -12.08 -0.61 6.27
CA LEU A 227 -12.42 0.76 5.86
C LEU A 227 -11.72 1.07 4.54
N TRP A 228 -12.41 0.82 3.44
CA TRP A 228 -11.90 0.98 2.08
C TRP A 228 -12.74 1.97 1.28
N LYS A 229 -12.10 2.67 0.36
CA LYS A 229 -12.78 3.40 -0.71
C LYS A 229 -13.26 2.45 -1.79
N GLU A 230 -14.07 2.98 -2.71
CA GLU A 230 -14.53 2.22 -3.88
C GLU A 230 -13.34 1.71 -4.70
N PRO A 231 -13.26 0.40 -4.99
CA PRO A 231 -12.16 -0.16 -5.76
C PRO A 231 -12.17 0.34 -7.20
N LYS A 232 -10.98 0.48 -7.76
CA LYS A 232 -10.77 0.80 -9.17
C LYS A 232 -10.24 -0.41 -9.90
N ASN A 233 -10.79 -0.72 -11.07
CA ASN A 233 -10.23 -1.73 -11.98
C ASN A 233 -8.89 -1.21 -12.51
N VAL A 234 -7.81 -1.99 -12.38
CA VAL A 234 -6.45 -1.66 -12.85
C VAL A 234 -6.34 -2.08 -14.31
N GLN A 235 -7.02 -1.33 -15.19
CA GLN A 235 -7.25 -1.69 -16.59
C GLN A 235 -5.97 -2.02 -17.34
N GLU A 236 -4.87 -1.36 -17.02
CA GLU A 236 -3.55 -1.53 -17.65
C GLU A 236 -2.89 -2.87 -17.31
N LEU A 237 -3.31 -3.54 -16.24
CA LEU A 237 -2.85 -4.88 -15.89
C LEU A 237 -3.82 -5.98 -16.34
N ASN A 238 -5.05 -5.63 -16.69
CA ASN A 238 -6.12 -6.58 -16.98
C ASN A 238 -6.31 -6.87 -18.46
N THR A 239 -6.78 -8.06 -18.75
CA THR A 239 -7.11 -8.55 -20.11
C THR A 239 -8.52 -9.14 -20.13
N ASN A 240 -8.94 -9.70 -21.24
CA ASN A 240 -10.20 -10.46 -21.34
C ASN A 240 -10.10 -11.91 -20.80
N GLN A 241 -9.03 -12.22 -20.07
CA GLN A 241 -8.77 -13.50 -19.43
C GLN A 241 -8.75 -13.32 -17.90
N ASP A 242 -8.14 -14.28 -17.18
CA ASP A 242 -7.93 -14.15 -15.73
C ASP A 242 -6.60 -13.44 -15.46
N ASP A 243 -6.62 -12.43 -14.63
CA ASP A 243 -5.47 -11.68 -14.18
C ASP A 243 -5.45 -11.66 -12.63
N LEU A 244 -4.43 -12.27 -12.05
CA LEU A 244 -4.38 -12.69 -10.65
C LEU A 244 -3.04 -12.37 -9.99
N TYR A 245 -2.95 -12.50 -8.66
CA TYR A 245 -1.71 -12.44 -7.89
C TYR A 245 -0.81 -11.24 -8.21
N PRO A 246 -1.33 -10.01 -8.18
CA PRO A 246 -0.47 -8.84 -8.34
C PRO A 246 0.50 -8.76 -7.17
N THR A 247 1.79 -8.62 -7.45
CA THR A 247 2.85 -8.39 -6.45
C THR A 247 3.76 -7.28 -6.93
N PHE A 248 4.26 -6.45 -6.00
CA PHE A 248 5.21 -5.39 -6.29
C PHE A 248 6.49 -5.61 -5.51
N TYR A 249 7.63 -5.51 -6.15
CA TYR A 249 8.92 -5.57 -5.48
C TYR A 249 9.58 -4.19 -5.33
N ASP A 250 9.16 -3.20 -6.14
CA ASP A 250 9.45 -1.78 -5.97
C ASP A 250 8.25 -0.90 -6.37
N GLU A 251 8.44 0.41 -6.50
CA GLU A 251 7.35 1.36 -6.79
C GLU A 251 6.69 1.17 -8.16
N ASN A 252 7.46 0.72 -9.17
CA ASN A 252 7.04 0.66 -10.57
C ASN A 252 7.04 -0.76 -11.15
N ASN A 253 7.61 -1.73 -10.44
CA ASN A 253 7.84 -3.06 -10.98
C ASN A 253 7.19 -4.13 -10.12
N GLY A 254 6.65 -5.15 -10.80
CA GLY A 254 5.99 -6.25 -10.12
C GLY A 254 5.76 -7.45 -11.01
N TYR A 255 4.96 -8.37 -10.49
CA TYR A 255 4.56 -9.59 -11.19
C TYR A 255 3.07 -9.79 -11.06
N LEU A 256 2.49 -10.46 -12.04
CA LEU A 256 1.12 -10.97 -12.00
C LEU A 256 1.08 -12.38 -12.59
N THR A 257 0.02 -13.08 -12.28
CA THR A 257 -0.31 -14.39 -12.86
C THR A 257 -1.47 -14.21 -13.84
N SER A 258 -1.37 -14.79 -15.02
CA SER A 258 -2.44 -14.65 -16.01
C SER A 258 -2.48 -15.82 -17.01
N ASN A 259 -3.67 -16.13 -17.49
CA ASN A 259 -3.88 -17.03 -18.62
C ASN A 259 -4.14 -16.27 -19.93
N ARG A 260 -3.59 -15.03 -20.02
CA ARG A 260 -3.66 -14.20 -21.23
C ARG A 260 -3.00 -14.84 -22.44
N ASN A 261 -3.27 -14.30 -23.63
CA ASN A 261 -2.65 -14.76 -24.87
C ASN A 261 -1.13 -14.90 -24.73
N GLY A 262 -0.62 -16.10 -25.09
CA GLY A 262 0.78 -16.46 -24.97
C GLY A 262 1.11 -17.31 -23.75
N ALA A 263 0.21 -17.44 -22.78
CA ALA A 263 0.37 -18.38 -21.68
C ALA A 263 0.46 -19.82 -22.20
N LYS A 264 1.29 -20.64 -21.57
CA LYS A 264 1.53 -22.03 -21.94
C LYS A 264 0.54 -22.94 -21.27
N PHE A 265 0.16 -24.03 -21.93
CA PHE A 265 -0.76 -25.01 -21.38
C PHE A 265 -0.51 -26.41 -21.94
N GLU A 266 -0.79 -27.42 -21.13
CA GLU A 266 -0.69 -28.82 -21.53
C GLU A 266 -1.99 -29.33 -22.14
N SER A 267 -3.16 -28.86 -21.65
CA SER A 267 -4.47 -29.18 -22.19
C SER A 267 -5.47 -28.04 -22.01
N ILE A 268 -6.52 -28.02 -22.85
CA ILE A 268 -7.58 -26.98 -22.77
C ILE A 268 -8.38 -27.06 -21.44
N GLU A 269 -8.40 -28.21 -20.77
CA GLU A 269 -9.21 -28.46 -19.57
C GLU A 269 -8.49 -27.98 -18.30
N TYR A 270 -7.16 -27.81 -18.31
CA TYR A 270 -6.32 -27.45 -17.18
C TYR A 270 -5.32 -26.35 -17.59
N CYS A 271 -5.85 -25.26 -17.93
CA CYS A 271 -5.09 -24.17 -18.52
C CYS A 271 -4.90 -23.06 -17.47
N CYS A 272 -3.91 -22.44 -17.50
CA CYS A 272 -2.74 -22.08 -18.23
C CYS A 272 -2.27 -20.76 -17.67
N ASN A 273 -2.10 -20.74 -16.35
CA ASN A 273 -1.62 -19.54 -15.69
C ASN A 273 -0.10 -19.48 -15.75
N ASP A 274 0.42 -18.45 -16.37
CA ASP A 274 1.83 -18.11 -16.41
C ASP A 274 2.11 -16.85 -15.57
N ILE A 275 3.35 -16.68 -15.17
CA ILE A 275 3.82 -15.49 -14.49
C ILE A 275 4.31 -14.47 -15.52
N PHE A 276 3.85 -13.24 -15.37
CA PHE A 276 4.27 -12.09 -16.16
C PHE A 276 4.89 -11.04 -15.23
N SER A 277 6.00 -10.44 -15.64
CA SER A 277 6.48 -9.21 -15.03
C SER A 277 5.76 -8.02 -15.64
N PHE A 278 5.51 -6.99 -14.84
CA PHE A 278 5.07 -5.71 -15.34
C PHE A 278 6.01 -4.61 -14.85
N GLN A 279 6.16 -3.60 -15.69
CA GLN A 279 6.91 -2.40 -15.40
C GLN A 279 6.08 -1.20 -15.84
N TYR A 280 5.68 -0.37 -14.88
CA TYR A 280 5.15 0.93 -15.18
C TYR A 280 6.27 1.78 -15.76
N SER A 281 6.04 2.41 -16.93
CA SER A 281 6.96 3.42 -17.39
C SER A 281 7.04 4.49 -16.29
N GLU A 282 8.26 4.89 -15.91
CA GLU A 282 8.40 6.18 -15.26
C GLU A 282 7.60 7.14 -16.11
N ALA A 283 6.59 7.82 -15.53
CA ALA A 283 5.85 8.83 -16.25
C ALA A 283 6.91 9.68 -16.95
N SER A 284 6.89 9.67 -18.29
CA SER A 284 7.96 10.33 -19.04
C SER A 284 8.08 11.73 -18.47
N LEU A 285 9.25 12.10 -17.98
CA LEU A 285 9.55 13.41 -17.40
C LEU A 285 9.17 14.57 -18.33
N ASP A 286 8.79 14.26 -19.57
CA ASP A 286 8.32 15.20 -20.61
C ASP A 286 6.98 15.91 -20.28
N THR A 287 6.27 15.51 -19.22
CA THR A 287 5.04 16.18 -18.74
C THR A 287 5.17 16.75 -17.33
N ILE A 288 6.33 16.64 -16.67
CA ILE A 288 6.60 17.35 -15.42
C ILE A 288 7.00 18.78 -15.81
N THR A 289 6.07 19.63 -15.62
CA THR A 289 6.16 21.05 -15.85
C THR A 289 7.12 21.71 -14.85
N THR A 290 7.76 22.77 -15.28
CA THR A 290 8.85 23.51 -14.62
C THR A 290 8.51 23.99 -13.19
N SER A 291 9.53 24.42 -12.44
CA SER A 291 9.45 25.02 -11.09
C SER A 291 8.36 26.10 -10.92
N SER A 292 7.90 26.72 -12.01
CA SER A 292 6.76 27.65 -12.00
C SER A 292 5.44 27.02 -11.58
N GLU A 293 5.23 25.71 -11.78
CA GLU A 293 3.97 25.05 -11.45
C GLU A 293 3.94 24.47 -10.03
N ILE A 294 5.08 24.28 -9.36
CA ILE A 294 5.11 23.92 -7.93
C ILE A 294 4.32 24.94 -7.11
N HIS A 295 4.41 26.21 -7.46
CA HIS A 295 3.74 27.32 -6.76
C HIS A 295 2.21 27.23 -6.83
N ASP A 296 1.63 26.53 -7.83
CA ASP A 296 0.18 26.31 -7.93
C ASP A 296 -0.34 25.37 -6.83
N TYR A 297 0.55 24.59 -6.20
CA TYR A 297 0.25 23.67 -5.11
C TYR A 297 0.61 24.21 -3.72
N LEU A 298 1.16 25.42 -3.65
CA LEU A 298 1.61 26.06 -2.42
C LEU A 298 0.71 27.25 -2.02
N PRO A 299 0.53 27.54 -0.73
CA PRO A 299 1.06 26.80 0.42
C PRO A 299 0.33 25.47 0.66
N LEU A 300 1.08 24.41 0.94
CA LEU A 300 0.55 23.07 1.20
C LEU A 300 0.51 22.78 2.69
N ASN A 301 -0.66 22.48 3.24
CA ASN A 301 -0.86 22.15 4.65
C ASN A 301 -0.85 20.63 4.87
N LEU A 302 -0.08 20.14 5.83
CA LEU A 302 0.03 18.74 6.22
C LEU A 302 -0.39 18.59 7.69
N TYR A 303 -1.45 17.84 7.94
CA TYR A 303 -2.13 17.80 9.25
C TYR A 303 -1.71 16.61 10.10
N PHE A 304 -1.82 16.78 11.42
CA PHE A 304 -1.45 15.79 12.44
C PHE A 304 -2.58 15.54 13.42
N HIS A 305 -2.63 14.32 13.95
CA HIS A 305 -3.41 14.07 15.15
C HIS A 305 -2.87 14.87 16.35
N ASN A 306 -3.72 15.03 17.36
CA ASN A 306 -3.32 15.74 18.57
C ASN A 306 -2.09 15.08 19.23
N ASP A 307 -1.13 15.92 19.62
CA ASP A 307 0.12 15.51 20.30
C ASP A 307 0.99 14.51 19.51
N GLU A 308 0.81 14.39 18.19
CA GLU A 308 1.63 13.55 17.31
C GLU A 308 2.56 14.40 16.42
N PRO A 309 3.75 13.87 16.03
CA PRO A 309 4.30 12.56 16.39
C PRO A 309 4.89 12.52 17.79
N ASP A 310 4.97 11.29 18.37
CA ASP A 310 5.58 10.98 19.66
C ASP A 310 5.02 11.83 20.83
N SER A 311 3.85 11.43 21.29
CA SER A 311 3.13 12.12 22.39
C SER A 311 3.94 12.16 23.69
N ARG A 312 3.71 13.20 24.49
CA ARG A 312 4.24 13.39 25.84
C ARG A 312 5.78 13.43 25.94
N THR A 313 6.47 13.97 24.94
CA THR A 313 7.92 14.16 24.95
C THR A 313 8.31 15.61 24.69
N MET A 314 9.44 16.03 25.25
CA MET A 314 10.07 17.33 24.95
C MET A 314 11.06 17.28 23.78
N ASN A 315 11.20 16.14 23.11
CA ASN A 315 12.06 16.02 21.95
C ASN A 315 11.61 16.96 20.83
N ILE A 316 12.57 17.50 20.12
CA ILE A 316 12.35 18.36 18.93
C ILE A 316 12.42 17.59 17.62
N THR A 317 12.86 16.31 17.67
CA THR A 317 12.95 15.40 16.53
C THR A 317 12.18 14.12 16.79
N THR A 318 11.86 13.37 15.73
CA THR A 318 11.22 12.06 15.75
C THR A 318 11.91 11.11 14.77
N ASN A 319 11.74 9.81 14.98
CA ASN A 319 12.12 8.80 13.99
C ASN A 319 10.96 8.48 13.02
N LYS A 320 9.74 8.92 13.32
CA LYS A 320 8.57 8.70 12.45
C LYS A 320 8.64 9.60 11.22
N THR A 321 8.15 9.07 10.11
CA THR A 321 7.91 9.84 8.88
C THR A 321 6.55 10.54 8.92
N TYR A 322 6.35 11.54 8.07
CA TYR A 322 5.02 12.13 7.91
C TYR A 322 4.01 11.11 7.34
N LYS A 323 4.42 10.20 6.48
CA LYS A 323 3.53 9.12 5.97
C LYS A 323 2.97 8.29 7.13
N GLU A 324 3.79 7.91 8.10
CA GLU A 324 3.33 7.17 9.27
C GLU A 324 2.36 8.00 10.15
N ALA A 325 2.66 9.28 10.35
CA ALA A 325 1.77 10.18 11.09
C ALA A 325 0.43 10.40 10.36
N TYR A 326 0.46 10.57 9.04
CA TYR A 326 -0.72 10.68 8.18
C TYR A 326 -1.60 9.42 8.29
N ILE A 327 -1.03 8.24 8.10
CA ILE A 327 -1.77 6.97 8.16
C ILE A 327 -2.40 6.78 9.54
N SER A 328 -1.63 7.04 10.63
CA SER A 328 -2.14 6.98 12.00
C SER A 328 -3.34 7.90 12.20
N TYR A 329 -3.27 9.11 11.69
CA TYR A 329 -4.35 10.09 11.81
C TYR A 329 -5.57 9.69 10.99
N PHE A 330 -5.37 9.24 9.75
CA PHE A 330 -6.44 8.80 8.88
C PHE A 330 -7.22 7.60 9.48
N MET A 331 -6.53 6.66 10.12
CA MET A 331 -7.14 5.52 10.80
C MET A 331 -8.05 5.92 11.98
N MET A 332 -7.90 7.12 12.53
CA MET A 332 -8.75 7.64 13.60
C MET A 332 -10.05 8.30 13.08
N LYS A 333 -10.29 8.29 11.76
CA LYS A 333 -11.46 8.91 11.12
C LYS A 333 -12.76 8.56 11.84
N ALA A 334 -13.04 7.27 12.04
CA ALA A 334 -14.29 6.81 12.66
C ALA A 334 -14.50 7.36 14.09
N ASP A 335 -13.42 7.50 14.87
CA ASP A 335 -13.48 8.09 16.20
C ASP A 335 -13.79 9.59 16.15
N TYR A 336 -13.20 10.30 15.20
CA TYR A 336 -13.45 11.72 14.98
C TYR A 336 -14.88 11.97 14.51
N GLU A 337 -15.38 11.24 13.52
CA GLU A 337 -16.75 11.35 13.01
C GLU A 337 -17.81 11.01 14.07
N LYS A 338 -17.54 10.04 14.93
CA LYS A 338 -18.38 9.72 16.09
C LYS A 338 -18.49 10.87 17.08
N GLN A 339 -17.43 11.64 17.31
CA GLN A 339 -17.40 12.77 18.20
C GLN A 339 -17.95 14.05 17.56
N ASN A 340 -17.79 14.18 16.25
CA ASN A 340 -18.25 15.33 15.47
C ASN A 340 -18.69 14.90 14.06
N PRO A 341 -19.98 14.58 13.85
CA PRO A 341 -20.52 14.15 12.55
C PRO A 341 -20.36 15.19 11.42
N ALA A 342 -20.02 16.43 11.72
CA ALA A 342 -19.80 17.47 10.71
C ALA A 342 -18.42 17.37 10.01
N LEU A 343 -17.58 16.42 10.39
CA LEU A 343 -16.22 16.23 9.85
C LEU A 343 -16.18 15.38 8.57
N ASN A 344 -17.33 15.07 7.97
CA ASN A 344 -17.48 14.07 6.90
C ASN A 344 -16.48 14.19 5.73
N ASN A 345 -15.87 15.33 5.51
CA ASN A 345 -14.99 15.55 4.36
C ASN A 345 -13.55 15.92 4.72
N PHE A 346 -13.21 16.06 6.02
CA PHE A 346 -11.84 16.48 6.37
C PHE A 346 -10.79 15.44 6.00
N PHE A 347 -11.08 14.17 6.23
CA PHE A 347 -10.11 13.09 6.04
C PHE A 347 -9.83 12.82 4.56
N GLU A 348 -10.86 12.83 3.71
CA GLU A 348 -10.73 12.59 2.27
C GLU A 348 -10.36 13.87 1.51
N ASP A 349 -11.14 14.93 1.69
CA ASP A 349 -11.02 16.13 0.85
C ASP A 349 -9.86 17.04 1.27
N ILE A 350 -9.37 16.91 2.52
CA ILE A 350 -8.30 17.75 3.03
C ILE A 350 -7.05 16.92 3.37
N LEU A 351 -7.16 16.01 4.33
CA LEU A 351 -6.00 15.28 4.84
C LEU A 351 -5.35 14.40 3.75
N GLN A 352 -6.15 13.63 3.02
CA GLN A 352 -5.68 12.76 1.97
C GLN A 352 -5.26 13.51 0.71
N GLN A 353 -6.08 14.46 0.24
CA GLN A 353 -5.70 15.24 -0.95
C GLN A 353 -4.38 15.98 -0.74
N ASN A 354 -4.15 16.52 0.47
CA ASN A 354 -2.90 17.21 0.78
C ASN A 354 -1.71 16.24 0.84
N PHE A 355 -1.90 14.99 1.30
CA PHE A 355 -0.85 13.98 1.23
C PHE A 355 -0.51 13.60 -0.21
N ASN A 356 -1.50 13.44 -1.09
CA ASN A 356 -1.30 13.19 -2.51
C ASN A 356 -0.60 14.38 -3.19
N THR A 357 -1.00 15.60 -2.83
CA THR A 357 -0.36 16.83 -3.33
C THR A 357 1.10 16.94 -2.87
N LEU A 358 1.41 16.51 -1.63
CA LEU A 358 2.80 16.44 -1.15
C LEU A 358 3.66 15.57 -2.08
N ASN A 359 3.19 14.35 -2.39
CA ASN A 359 3.95 13.46 -3.27
C ASN A 359 4.19 14.08 -4.63
N LYS A 360 3.17 14.73 -5.20
CA LYS A 360 3.30 15.46 -6.47
C LYS A 360 4.31 16.63 -6.40
N VAL A 361 4.28 17.42 -5.34
CA VAL A 361 5.26 18.51 -5.10
C VAL A 361 6.68 17.94 -4.98
N LEU A 362 6.84 16.79 -4.29
CA LEU A 362 8.14 16.14 -4.16
C LEU A 362 8.64 15.58 -5.49
N ASP A 363 7.76 15.08 -6.38
CA ASP A 363 8.13 14.65 -7.72
C ASP A 363 8.66 15.81 -8.56
N MET A 364 7.97 16.95 -8.54
CA MET A 364 8.38 18.16 -9.24
C MET A 364 9.70 18.72 -8.68
N LEU A 365 9.87 18.73 -7.36
CA LEU A 365 11.12 19.15 -6.71
C LEU A 365 12.29 18.24 -7.08
N LEU A 366 12.08 16.91 -7.13
CA LEU A 366 13.13 15.98 -7.54
C LEU A 366 13.52 16.16 -8.99
N PHE A 367 12.55 16.46 -9.87
CA PHE A 367 12.80 16.79 -11.26
C PHE A 367 13.70 18.03 -11.41
N ASP A 368 13.39 19.12 -10.72
CA ASP A 368 14.21 20.33 -10.75
C ASP A 368 15.65 20.07 -10.24
N LEU A 369 15.79 19.32 -9.16
CA LEU A 369 17.09 18.91 -8.63
C LEU A 369 17.88 18.04 -9.60
N SER A 370 17.21 17.13 -10.32
CA SER A 370 17.83 16.23 -11.31
C SER A 370 18.31 17.00 -12.54
N ASN A 371 17.65 18.11 -12.88
CA ASN A 371 18.07 19.04 -13.93
C ASN A 371 19.23 19.97 -13.51
N GLY A 372 19.76 19.78 -12.30
CA GLY A 372 20.95 20.48 -11.81
C GLY A 372 20.63 21.77 -11.05
N ASN A 373 19.35 22.07 -10.83
CA ASN A 373 18.93 23.25 -10.07
C ASN A 373 19.28 23.13 -8.59
N ASN A 374 19.58 24.25 -7.94
CA ASN A 374 19.68 24.32 -6.49
C ASN A 374 18.35 24.84 -5.94
N MET A 375 17.77 24.13 -4.95
CA MET A 375 16.44 24.43 -4.45
C MET A 375 16.44 24.71 -2.95
N GLU A 376 15.51 25.52 -2.48
CA GLU A 376 15.22 25.73 -1.07
C GLU A 376 13.76 25.39 -0.79
N LEU A 377 13.53 24.49 0.18
CA LEU A 377 12.20 24.12 0.67
C LEU A 377 11.94 24.83 2.01
N GLN A 378 10.92 25.68 2.08
CA GLN A 378 10.54 26.41 3.28
C GLN A 378 9.36 25.76 3.99
N ILE A 379 9.55 25.35 5.26
CA ILE A 379 8.56 24.63 6.05
C ILE A 379 8.26 25.39 7.36
N ARG A 380 6.97 25.61 7.64
CA ARG A 380 6.47 26.15 8.91
C ARG A 380 5.75 25.07 9.71
N GLY A 381 5.96 25.07 11.03
CA GLY A 381 5.30 24.13 11.92
C GLY A 381 4.38 24.83 12.92
N TYR A 382 3.19 24.26 13.18
CA TYR A 382 2.20 24.79 14.09
C TYR A 382 1.70 23.73 15.07
N ALA A 383 1.21 24.16 16.24
CA ALA A 383 0.57 23.31 17.24
C ALA A 383 -0.65 24.02 17.81
N SER A 384 -1.66 23.25 18.23
CA SER A 384 -2.80 23.78 18.97
C SER A 384 -2.42 24.17 20.42
N PRO A 385 -3.16 25.07 21.07
CA PRO A 385 -2.76 25.65 22.39
C PRO A 385 -3.08 24.74 23.58
N LEU A 386 -3.03 23.40 23.43
CA LEU A 386 -3.38 22.43 24.48
C LEU A 386 -2.30 22.21 25.55
N HIS A 387 -1.07 22.59 25.27
CA HIS A 387 0.08 22.40 26.14
C HIS A 387 0.77 23.75 26.41
N ASN A 388 1.82 23.73 27.24
CA ASN A 388 2.58 24.96 27.47
C ASN A 388 3.33 25.41 26.20
N PRO A 389 3.64 26.69 26.04
CA PRO A 389 4.26 27.23 24.81
C PRO A 389 5.56 26.54 24.40
N GLN A 390 6.41 26.16 25.37
CA GLN A 390 7.66 25.47 25.08
C GLN A 390 7.40 24.06 24.49
N TYR A 391 6.42 23.35 25.06
CA TYR A 391 6.01 22.05 24.52
C TYR A 391 5.48 22.17 23.10
N ASN A 392 4.61 23.15 22.86
CA ASN A 392 4.00 23.39 21.54
C ASN A 392 5.04 23.83 20.50
N GLN A 393 6.05 24.60 20.90
CA GLN A 393 7.20 24.94 20.09
C GLN A 393 8.00 23.68 19.69
N ASN A 394 8.30 22.81 20.67
CA ASN A 394 9.02 21.56 20.42
C ASN A 394 8.20 20.59 19.55
N LEU A 395 6.87 20.52 19.74
CA LEU A 395 5.95 19.71 18.95
C LEU A 395 5.92 20.18 17.48
N SER A 396 5.87 21.49 17.26
CA SER A 396 5.91 22.05 15.90
C SER A 396 7.22 21.70 15.17
N GLN A 397 8.36 21.75 15.87
CA GLN A 397 9.66 21.33 15.34
C GLN A 397 9.70 19.82 15.05
N ARG A 398 9.13 19.01 15.93
CA ARG A 398 9.04 17.55 15.77
C ARG A 398 8.17 17.14 14.57
N ARG A 399 7.09 17.92 14.30
CA ARG A 399 6.27 17.76 13.08
C ARG A 399 7.07 18.04 11.81
N ILE A 400 7.86 19.12 11.79
CA ILE A 400 8.77 19.42 10.68
C ILE A 400 9.75 18.26 10.49
N SER A 401 10.37 17.76 11.57
CA SER A 401 11.29 16.62 11.51
C SER A 401 10.66 15.38 10.87
N SER A 402 9.38 15.10 11.09
CA SER A 402 8.70 13.96 10.48
C SER A 402 8.53 14.11 8.95
N VAL A 403 8.33 15.33 8.46
CA VAL A 403 8.27 15.61 7.02
C VAL A 403 9.64 15.47 6.38
N ILE A 404 10.70 15.95 7.04
CA ILE A 404 12.09 15.77 6.60
C ILE A 404 12.45 14.27 6.55
N ASN A 405 12.04 13.49 7.55
CA ASN A 405 12.24 12.04 7.53
C ASN A 405 11.52 11.38 6.34
N TYR A 406 10.30 11.80 6.03
CA TYR A 406 9.58 11.30 4.86
C TYR A 406 10.32 11.64 3.57
N LEU A 407 10.74 12.89 3.39
CA LEU A 407 11.50 13.35 2.23
C LEU A 407 12.81 12.57 2.05
N THR A 408 13.53 12.27 3.14
CA THR A 408 14.79 11.51 3.07
C THR A 408 14.62 10.01 2.80
N GLN A 409 13.41 9.46 2.96
CA GLN A 409 13.13 8.03 2.77
C GLN A 409 12.36 7.72 1.50
N ILE A 410 11.57 8.67 0.99
CA ILE A 410 10.79 8.49 -0.24
C ILE A 410 11.71 8.21 -1.44
N LYS A 411 11.22 7.40 -2.39
CA LYS A 411 11.95 7.07 -3.64
C LYS A 411 13.37 6.53 -3.36
N ASN A 412 13.44 5.59 -2.41
CA ASN A 412 14.70 4.95 -2.00
C ASN A 412 15.77 5.96 -1.55
N GLY A 413 15.36 7.09 -0.98
CA GLY A 413 16.28 8.10 -0.45
C GLY A 413 16.84 9.05 -1.51
N ALA A 414 16.17 9.21 -2.64
CA ALA A 414 16.62 10.03 -3.77
C ALA A 414 16.99 11.47 -3.40
N PHE A 415 16.42 12.04 -2.33
CA PHE A 415 16.76 13.40 -1.87
C PHE A 415 18.01 13.46 -0.99
N GLN A 416 18.53 12.34 -0.46
CA GLN A 416 19.64 12.37 0.50
C GLN A 416 20.90 13.00 -0.07
N ASP A 417 21.27 12.68 -1.30
CA ASP A 417 22.45 13.24 -1.97
C ASP A 417 22.30 14.73 -2.23
N TYR A 418 21.10 15.19 -2.59
CA TYR A 418 20.84 16.61 -2.80
C TYR A 418 20.90 17.43 -1.51
N ILE A 419 20.39 16.87 -0.40
CA ILE A 419 20.48 17.50 0.93
C ILE A 419 21.96 17.52 1.39
N SER A 420 22.68 16.40 1.25
CA SER A 420 24.07 16.26 1.68
C SER A 420 25.01 17.19 0.89
N SER A 421 24.76 17.36 -0.40
CA SER A 421 25.50 18.27 -1.29
C SER A 421 25.05 19.73 -1.20
N ARG A 422 24.01 20.04 -0.41
CA ARG A 422 23.38 21.36 -0.28
C ARG A 422 22.73 21.87 -1.57
N LYS A 423 22.46 21.00 -2.52
CA LYS A 423 21.61 21.33 -3.69
C LYS A 423 20.15 21.51 -3.28
N LEU A 424 19.71 20.78 -2.26
CA LEU A 424 18.45 21.02 -1.56
C LEU A 424 18.75 21.53 -0.14
N THR A 425 18.29 22.75 0.15
CA THR A 425 18.33 23.29 1.51
C THR A 425 16.91 23.34 2.08
N ILE A 426 16.76 23.06 3.39
CA ILE A 426 15.46 23.08 4.06
C ILE A 426 15.51 24.16 5.13
N THR A 427 14.62 25.14 5.03
CA THR A 427 14.46 26.22 6.02
C THR A 427 13.28 25.90 6.92
N GLU A 428 13.56 25.68 8.20
CA GLU A 428 12.62 25.25 9.23
C GLU A 428 12.19 26.41 10.10
N LEU A 429 10.88 26.65 10.20
CA LEU A 429 10.27 27.75 10.94
C LEU A 429 9.20 27.21 11.91
N PRO A 430 9.56 26.75 13.12
CA PRO A 430 8.60 26.27 14.12
C PRO A 430 7.95 27.45 14.84
N PHE A 431 6.62 27.59 14.70
CA PHE A 431 5.84 28.68 15.32
C PHE A 431 5.14 28.27 16.60
N GLY A 432 5.04 26.96 16.91
CA GLY A 432 4.28 26.48 18.06
C GLY A 432 2.81 26.90 17.96
N GLU A 433 2.30 27.53 19.02
CA GLU A 433 0.91 28.04 19.12
C GLU A 433 0.78 29.53 18.80
N SER A 434 1.84 30.20 18.34
CA SER A 434 1.89 31.67 18.25
C SER A 434 0.80 32.28 17.34
N ASN A 435 0.24 31.48 16.43
CA ASN A 435 -0.80 31.90 15.49
C ASN A 435 -2.11 31.13 15.69
N ALA A 436 -2.28 30.45 16.83
CA ALA A 436 -3.49 29.66 17.10
C ALA A 436 -4.75 30.54 17.17
N SER A 437 -5.86 30.04 16.62
CA SER A 437 -7.14 30.74 16.64
C SER A 437 -7.73 30.79 18.05
N GLU A 438 -8.27 31.92 18.46
CA GLU A 438 -9.03 32.07 19.72
C GLU A 438 -10.24 31.13 19.83
N LYS A 439 -10.67 30.51 18.72
CA LYS A 439 -11.77 29.54 18.68
C LYS A 439 -11.35 28.14 19.13
N VAL A 440 -10.07 27.86 19.24
CA VAL A 440 -9.57 26.56 19.67
C VAL A 440 -9.41 26.58 21.20
N SER A 441 -10.09 25.64 21.86
CA SER A 441 -10.00 25.54 23.34
C SER A 441 -8.61 25.04 23.77
N ASP A 442 -8.02 25.71 24.77
CA ASP A 442 -6.79 25.29 25.45
C ASP A 442 -7.06 24.32 26.61
N ASN A 443 -8.32 24.01 26.88
CA ASN A 443 -8.75 23.11 27.94
C ASN A 443 -8.72 21.65 27.51
N ALA A 444 -7.79 20.86 28.02
CA ALA A 444 -7.65 19.43 27.75
C ALA A 444 -8.89 18.57 28.14
N ASN A 445 -9.75 19.07 29.04
CA ASN A 445 -11.01 18.39 29.40
C ASN A 445 -12.14 18.68 28.40
N ASP A 446 -12.03 19.73 27.61
CA ASP A 446 -12.98 20.06 26.54
C ASP A 446 -12.56 19.42 25.22
N LYS A 447 -12.47 18.09 25.18
CA LYS A 447 -11.99 17.35 24.00
C LYS A 447 -12.77 17.66 22.74
N LYS A 448 -14.05 18.01 22.84
CA LYS A 448 -14.87 18.36 21.70
C LYS A 448 -14.34 19.57 20.95
N ASN A 449 -13.94 20.62 21.65
CA ASN A 449 -13.44 21.87 21.04
C ASN A 449 -11.91 21.94 20.95
N SER A 450 -11.19 21.17 21.75
CA SER A 450 -9.72 21.17 21.77
C SER A 450 -9.08 20.09 20.89
N VAL A 451 -9.81 18.98 20.60
CA VAL A 451 -9.29 17.85 19.80
C VAL A 451 -10.13 17.58 18.55
N TYR A 452 -11.46 17.49 18.70
CA TYR A 452 -12.37 16.99 17.66
C TYR A 452 -13.08 18.09 16.86
N SER A 453 -12.83 19.37 17.11
CA SER A 453 -13.34 20.46 16.28
C SER A 453 -12.50 20.63 15.01
N ILE A 454 -13.13 21.09 13.93
CA ILE A 454 -12.42 21.37 12.68
C ILE A 454 -11.35 22.45 12.87
N GLU A 455 -11.63 23.46 13.69
CA GLU A 455 -10.69 24.51 14.01
C GLU A 455 -9.44 23.95 14.69
N ALA A 456 -9.59 23.05 15.68
CA ALA A 456 -8.47 22.42 16.35
C ALA A 456 -7.67 21.49 15.41
N MET A 457 -8.33 20.81 14.47
CA MET A 457 -7.67 19.96 13.48
C MET A 457 -6.83 20.81 12.51
N LEU A 458 -7.33 21.97 12.08
CA LEU A 458 -6.64 22.86 11.15
C LEU A 458 -5.42 23.56 11.76
N GLU A 459 -5.32 23.69 13.09
CA GLU A 459 -4.16 24.25 13.79
C GLU A 459 -2.98 23.26 13.93
N ARG A 460 -3.25 21.98 13.83
CA ARG A 460 -2.25 20.92 14.02
C ARG A 460 -1.60 20.53 12.68
N LYS A 461 -0.79 21.42 12.15
CA LYS A 461 -0.23 21.28 10.81
C LYS A 461 1.25 21.65 10.73
N ILE A 462 1.85 21.23 9.66
CA ILE A 462 2.97 21.96 9.04
C ILE A 462 2.49 22.54 7.71
N GLU A 463 3.18 23.53 7.22
CA GLU A 463 2.90 24.19 5.95
C GLU A 463 4.18 24.25 5.14
N ILE A 464 4.17 23.63 3.95
CA ILE A 464 5.18 23.89 2.94
C ILE A 464 4.79 25.19 2.28
N VAL A 465 5.57 26.23 2.55
CA VAL A 465 5.23 27.62 2.19
C VAL A 465 5.68 27.94 0.78
N ASP A 466 6.89 27.49 0.47
CA ASP A 466 7.54 27.86 -0.78
C ASP A 466 8.64 26.86 -1.17
N VAL A 467 8.91 26.78 -2.47
CA VAL A 467 10.02 26.05 -3.08
C VAL A 467 10.75 27.03 -3.99
N ILE A 468 11.93 27.44 -3.61
CA ILE A 468 12.67 28.54 -4.23
C ILE A 468 13.85 28.00 -5.02
N LEU A 469 13.97 28.41 -6.29
CA LEU A 469 15.18 28.22 -7.09
C LEU A 469 16.29 29.14 -6.56
N LYS A 470 17.42 28.54 -6.19
CA LYS A 470 18.63 29.29 -5.77
C LYS A 470 19.58 29.49 -6.94
N GLU A 471 20.04 30.71 -7.11
CA GLU A 471 21.10 31.06 -8.06
C GLU A 471 22.47 30.46 -7.69
#